data_1f32b9269ae24786bd9e8cf4a2f3d753
#
_entry.id   1f32b9269ae24786bd9e8cf4a2f3d753
#
_cell.length_a   1.000
_cell.length_b   1.000
_cell.length_c   1.000
_cell.angle_alpha   90.00
_cell.angle_beta   90.00
_cell.angle_gamma   90.00
#
_symmetry.space_group_name_H-M   'P 1'
#
loop_
_entity.id
_entity.type
_entity.pdbx_description
1 polymer ?
#
loop_
_entity_poly.entity_id
_entity_poly.type
_entity_poly.pdbx_seq_one_letter_code
_entity_poly.pdbx_strand_id
1 'polypeptide(L)'
;KRQEGVELVDIKKDKDLINVAVRGYRSNISHVKLPRLLLEAEHIINLPILKAHACMVFSGALKNIKGVVQDQVHVQMHQQNLTMAMMDVWWACRADINIMDVMHAASGYSPHTPVPIEVDCIMGSYDPVALDRIACELVGIDPDGVDYFRVAQEAGLGTTNRDDIEVVGDKVADCYKKMWVPYLEDIRNRWPEYEVHCEGACSSCQALLTLNMETLKAIGVYDDNTDMVVVAGGRNTLSPDTPDEKILLHGNCARKHLKEHPNAFFLQGCPPGEGSLYMSVLRKEAMTGKPEQMHWIRERMEIDAPAWRSYVEKE
;
A
#
# COMPACT_ATOMS: atom_id res chain seq x y z
N LYS A 1 10.51 -27.53 -8.96
CA LYS A 1 11.07 -28.63 -8.16
C LYS A 1 9.95 -29.23 -7.35
N ARG A 2 9.68 -30.53 -7.46
CA ARG A 2 8.82 -31.25 -6.51
C ARG A 2 9.61 -31.44 -5.22
N GLN A 3 9.04 -31.03 -4.11
CA GLN A 3 9.59 -31.25 -2.80
C GLN A 3 8.55 -32.08 -2.02
N GLU A 4 8.91 -33.31 -1.65
CA GLU A 4 8.13 -34.21 -0.79
C GLU A 4 6.63 -34.36 -1.13
N GLY A 5 6.30 -34.59 -2.42
CA GLY A 5 4.90 -34.79 -2.84
C GLY A 5 4.08 -33.52 -3.06
N VAL A 6 4.68 -32.33 -2.91
CA VAL A 6 4.04 -31.04 -3.18
C VAL A 6 4.34 -30.60 -4.61
N GLU A 7 3.31 -30.24 -5.38
CA GLU A 7 3.44 -29.64 -6.67
C GLU A 7 3.53 -28.10 -6.54
N LEU A 8 4.58 -27.49 -7.14
CA LEU A 8 4.73 -26.06 -7.19
C LEU A 8 4.15 -25.54 -8.50
N VAL A 9 3.12 -24.71 -8.43
CA VAL A 9 2.47 -24.07 -9.57
C VAL A 9 2.71 -22.57 -9.54
N ASP A 10 3.32 -22.02 -10.60
CA ASP A 10 3.45 -20.58 -10.79
C ASP A 10 2.17 -20.05 -11.43
N ILE A 11 1.24 -19.59 -10.60
CA ILE A 11 -0.07 -19.11 -11.05
C ILE A 11 -0.01 -17.88 -11.95
N LYS A 12 1.09 -17.13 -11.97
CA LYS A 12 1.31 -16.01 -12.90
C LYS A 12 1.60 -16.46 -14.32
N LYS A 13 2.09 -17.68 -14.48
CA LYS A 13 2.35 -18.33 -15.77
C LYS A 13 1.21 -19.22 -16.24
N ASP A 14 0.23 -19.45 -15.37
CA ASP A 14 -0.94 -20.26 -15.73
C ASP A 14 -1.75 -19.56 -16.82
N LYS A 15 -2.12 -20.34 -17.83
CA LYS A 15 -2.94 -19.89 -18.98
C LYS A 15 -4.39 -20.36 -18.88
N ASP A 16 -4.68 -21.31 -18.01
CA ASP A 16 -6.04 -21.80 -17.79
C ASP A 16 -6.75 -20.92 -16.76
N LEU A 17 -7.27 -19.80 -17.24
CA LEU A 17 -7.89 -18.76 -16.44
C LEU A 17 -9.39 -18.71 -16.67
N ILE A 18 -10.14 -18.61 -15.57
CA ILE A 18 -11.57 -18.40 -15.58
C ILE A 18 -11.86 -16.94 -15.27
N ASN A 19 -12.77 -16.35 -16.03
CA ASN A 19 -13.26 -14.99 -15.76
C ASN A 19 -14.36 -15.07 -14.72
N VAL A 20 -14.07 -14.60 -13.51
CA VAL A 20 -14.96 -14.64 -12.35
C VAL A 20 -15.58 -13.27 -12.12
N ALA A 21 -16.90 -13.21 -12.07
CA ALA A 21 -17.60 -12.00 -11.67
C ALA A 21 -17.33 -11.71 -10.19
N VAL A 22 -16.82 -10.51 -9.89
CA VAL A 22 -16.71 -10.06 -8.52
C VAL A 22 -18.01 -9.42 -8.08
N ARG A 23 -18.40 -9.64 -6.84
CA ARG A 23 -19.50 -8.90 -6.24
C ARG A 23 -18.96 -7.49 -5.94
N GLY A 24 -18.91 -6.65 -6.96
CA GLY A 24 -18.36 -5.30 -6.87
C GLY A 24 -18.99 -4.53 -5.72
N TYR A 25 -18.27 -4.47 -4.62
CA TYR A 25 -18.81 -3.81 -3.43
C TYR A 25 -18.79 -2.30 -3.61
N ARG A 26 -17.68 -1.77 -4.08
CA ARG A 26 -17.51 -0.33 -4.38
C ARG A 26 -16.38 -0.06 -5.37
N SER A 27 -15.68 -1.09 -5.84
CA SER A 27 -14.71 -0.95 -6.92
C SER A 27 -15.40 -0.99 -8.27
N ASN A 28 -14.75 -0.44 -9.30
CA ASN A 28 -15.23 -0.54 -10.68
C ASN A 28 -14.73 -1.81 -11.38
N ILE A 29 -14.17 -2.77 -10.62
CA ILE A 29 -13.73 -4.05 -11.17
C ILE A 29 -14.91 -5.01 -11.11
N SER A 30 -15.46 -5.34 -12.28
CA SER A 30 -16.60 -6.24 -12.40
C SER A 30 -16.20 -7.72 -12.50
N HIS A 31 -14.99 -7.99 -12.99
CA HIS A 31 -14.48 -9.34 -13.19
C HIS A 31 -12.99 -9.40 -12.92
N VAL A 32 -12.54 -10.55 -12.42
CA VAL A 32 -11.13 -10.91 -12.28
C VAL A 32 -10.85 -12.24 -12.96
N LYS A 33 -9.67 -12.40 -13.55
CA LYS A 33 -9.23 -13.68 -14.08
C LYS A 33 -8.45 -14.42 -13.00
N LEU A 34 -8.95 -15.59 -12.65
CA LEU A 34 -8.35 -16.48 -11.65
C LEU A 34 -7.96 -17.81 -12.29
N PRO A 35 -6.88 -18.45 -11.84
CA PRO A 35 -6.53 -19.81 -12.26
C PRO A 35 -7.67 -20.79 -11.98
N ARG A 36 -7.98 -21.67 -12.94
CA ARG A 36 -8.97 -22.73 -12.76
C ARG A 36 -8.63 -23.60 -11.56
N LEU A 37 -7.36 -23.96 -11.42
CA LEU A 37 -6.85 -24.77 -10.31
C LEU A 37 -7.27 -24.20 -8.94
N LEU A 38 -7.24 -22.89 -8.79
CA LEU A 38 -7.64 -22.23 -7.54
C LEU A 38 -9.15 -22.34 -7.27
N LEU A 39 -9.96 -22.22 -8.33
CA LEU A 39 -11.42 -22.27 -8.21
C LEU A 39 -11.98 -23.68 -8.02
N GLU A 40 -11.24 -24.68 -8.49
CA GLU A 40 -11.59 -26.12 -8.36
C GLU A 40 -10.95 -26.77 -7.13
N ALA A 41 -10.09 -26.04 -6.41
CA ALA A 41 -9.51 -26.53 -5.16
C ALA A 41 -10.60 -26.77 -4.12
N GLU A 42 -10.57 -27.93 -3.48
CA GLU A 42 -11.50 -28.30 -2.41
C GLU A 42 -11.27 -27.39 -1.18
N HIS A 43 -10.00 -27.07 -0.90
CA HIS A 43 -9.61 -26.18 0.18
C HIS A 43 -8.49 -25.22 -0.26
N ILE A 44 -8.57 -23.99 0.22
CA ILE A 44 -7.55 -22.96 -0.01
C ILE A 44 -6.96 -22.55 1.33
N ILE A 45 -5.66 -22.75 1.48
CA ILE A 45 -4.88 -22.28 2.63
C ILE A 45 -4.08 -21.06 2.19
N ASN A 46 -4.33 -19.91 2.81
CA ASN A 46 -3.59 -18.68 2.57
C ASN A 46 -2.39 -18.59 3.53
N LEU A 47 -1.19 -18.43 2.99
CA LEU A 47 0.07 -18.38 3.74
C LEU A 47 0.71 -16.99 3.61
N PRO A 48 0.20 -15.96 4.29
CA PRO A 48 0.79 -14.62 4.27
C PRO A 48 2.06 -14.53 5.11
N ILE A 49 2.92 -13.56 4.75
CA ILE A 49 4.04 -13.11 5.58
C ILE A 49 3.73 -11.72 6.08
N LEU A 50 3.90 -11.49 7.39
CA LEU A 50 3.68 -10.19 8.01
C LEU A 50 4.71 -9.15 7.52
N LYS A 51 4.24 -7.99 7.06
CA LYS A 51 5.12 -6.89 6.63
C LYS A 51 4.44 -5.53 6.65
N ALA A 52 5.22 -4.47 6.81
CA ALA A 52 4.83 -3.11 6.44
C ALA A 52 4.55 -3.02 4.93
N HIS A 53 3.81 -2.02 4.49
CA HIS A 53 3.54 -1.84 3.07
C HIS A 53 3.28 -0.39 2.67
N ALA A 54 4.02 0.07 1.66
CA ALA A 54 3.98 1.45 1.16
C ALA A 54 2.59 1.98 0.78
N CYS A 55 1.73 1.11 0.21
CA CYS A 55 0.39 1.53 -0.26
C CYS A 55 -0.74 1.19 0.71
N MET A 56 -0.49 0.32 1.70
CA MET A 56 -1.55 -0.22 2.56
C MET A 56 -1.21 -0.14 4.04
N VAL A 57 -0.06 0.49 4.38
CA VAL A 57 0.53 0.53 5.73
C VAL A 57 1.00 -0.85 6.19
N PHE A 58 0.14 -1.83 6.07
CA PHE A 58 0.29 -3.20 6.56
C PHE A 58 -0.08 -4.22 5.47
N SER A 59 0.53 -5.38 5.51
CA SER A 59 0.23 -6.51 4.63
C SER A 59 0.23 -7.81 5.42
N GLY A 60 -0.92 -8.45 5.45
CA GLY A 60 -1.17 -9.74 6.08
C GLY A 60 -2.04 -10.64 5.22
N ALA A 61 -3.00 -11.31 5.83
CA ALA A 61 -3.87 -12.29 5.17
C ALA A 61 -4.74 -11.67 4.08
N LEU A 62 -5.41 -10.55 4.38
CA LEU A 62 -6.29 -9.87 3.43
C LEU A 62 -5.56 -9.46 2.15
N LYS A 63 -4.35 -8.92 2.29
CA LYS A 63 -3.62 -8.44 1.12
C LYS A 63 -2.93 -9.57 0.35
N ASN A 64 -2.58 -10.67 0.99
CA ASN A 64 -1.86 -11.76 0.34
C ASN A 64 -2.65 -12.38 -0.82
N ILE A 65 -3.96 -12.51 -0.67
CA ILE A 65 -4.83 -13.08 -1.71
C ILE A 65 -4.82 -12.29 -3.01
N LYS A 66 -4.49 -11.01 -2.98
CA LYS A 66 -4.27 -10.21 -4.20
C LYS A 66 -3.23 -10.83 -5.13
N GLY A 67 -2.31 -11.64 -4.60
CA GLY A 67 -1.28 -12.33 -5.37
C GLY A 67 -1.80 -13.29 -6.43
N VAL A 68 -3.03 -13.79 -6.30
CA VAL A 68 -3.64 -14.73 -7.26
C VAL A 68 -4.16 -14.05 -8.53
N VAL A 69 -4.29 -12.72 -8.53
CA VAL A 69 -4.84 -11.94 -9.66
C VAL A 69 -3.76 -11.63 -10.68
N GLN A 70 -4.10 -11.66 -11.96
CA GLN A 70 -3.19 -11.34 -13.06
C GLN A 70 -2.72 -9.88 -13.04
N ASP A 71 -1.51 -9.60 -13.57
CA ASP A 71 -0.84 -8.31 -13.45
C ASP A 71 -1.61 -7.12 -14.05
N GLN A 72 -2.36 -7.34 -15.14
CA GLN A 72 -3.18 -6.28 -15.74
C GLN A 72 -4.25 -5.75 -14.79
N VAL A 73 -4.84 -6.62 -13.97
CA VAL A 73 -5.84 -6.23 -12.96
C VAL A 73 -5.18 -5.51 -11.80
N HIS A 74 -3.93 -5.84 -11.45
CA HIS A 74 -3.17 -5.11 -10.43
C HIS A 74 -3.07 -3.61 -10.76
N VAL A 75 -2.78 -3.26 -12.03
CA VAL A 75 -2.72 -1.86 -12.47
C VAL A 75 -4.08 -1.18 -12.32
N GLN A 76 -5.15 -1.84 -12.74
CA GLN A 76 -6.51 -1.31 -12.58
C GLN A 76 -6.88 -1.08 -11.11
N MET A 77 -6.50 -2.00 -10.22
CA MET A 77 -6.75 -1.86 -8.78
C MET A 77 -6.10 -0.60 -8.21
N HIS A 78 -4.87 -0.28 -8.62
CA HIS A 78 -4.18 0.95 -8.19
C HIS A 78 -4.77 2.23 -8.80
N GLN A 79 -5.30 2.16 -10.01
CA GLN A 79 -5.93 3.33 -10.67
C GLN A 79 -7.30 3.67 -10.08
N GLN A 80 -7.95 2.72 -9.43
CA GLN A 80 -9.30 2.89 -8.85
C GLN A 80 -9.21 3.00 -7.32
N ASN A 81 -9.89 2.14 -6.59
CA ASN A 81 -9.77 2.04 -5.14
C ASN A 81 -9.13 0.71 -4.77
N LEU A 82 -7.83 0.74 -4.46
CA LEU A 82 -7.06 -0.46 -4.17
C LEU A 82 -7.66 -1.28 -3.02
N THR A 83 -8.10 -0.61 -1.96
CA THR A 83 -8.68 -1.28 -0.78
C THR A 83 -9.99 -1.99 -1.13
N MET A 84 -10.88 -1.31 -1.84
CA MET A 84 -12.16 -1.90 -2.26
C MET A 84 -11.96 -3.05 -3.23
N ALA A 85 -11.08 -2.88 -4.22
CA ALA A 85 -10.75 -3.91 -5.20
C ALA A 85 -10.15 -5.16 -4.54
N MET A 86 -9.37 -4.99 -3.50
CA MET A 86 -8.82 -6.10 -2.71
C MET A 86 -9.91 -6.90 -2.02
N MET A 87 -10.93 -6.23 -1.44
CA MET A 87 -12.09 -6.92 -0.84
C MET A 87 -12.91 -7.68 -1.89
N ASP A 88 -13.04 -7.12 -3.09
CA ASP A 88 -13.73 -7.79 -4.21
C ASP A 88 -12.99 -9.07 -4.62
N VAL A 89 -11.64 -9.08 -4.64
CA VAL A 89 -10.84 -10.27 -4.90
C VAL A 89 -11.06 -11.34 -3.83
N TRP A 90 -11.16 -10.96 -2.56
CA TRP A 90 -11.50 -11.89 -1.48
C TRP A 90 -12.83 -12.60 -1.71
N TRP A 91 -13.83 -11.88 -2.16
CA TRP A 91 -15.13 -12.48 -2.46
C TRP A 91 -15.08 -13.42 -3.67
N ALA A 92 -14.18 -13.16 -4.62
CA ALA A 92 -13.99 -14.02 -5.79
C ALA A 92 -13.17 -15.29 -5.49
N CYS A 93 -12.25 -15.21 -4.51
CA CYS A 93 -11.34 -16.30 -4.15
C CYS A 93 -11.07 -16.29 -2.65
N ARG A 94 -12.02 -16.78 -1.87
CA ARG A 94 -11.93 -16.84 -0.41
C ARG A 94 -11.08 -18.03 0.05
N ALA A 95 -10.08 -17.78 0.88
CA ALA A 95 -9.36 -18.84 1.57
C ALA A 95 -10.18 -19.40 2.75
N ASP A 96 -10.08 -20.71 2.98
CA ASP A 96 -10.75 -21.38 4.09
C ASP A 96 -10.03 -21.15 5.41
N ILE A 97 -8.70 -21.11 5.37
CA ILE A 97 -7.85 -20.87 6.53
C ILE A 97 -6.67 -19.97 6.16
N ASN A 98 -6.26 -19.15 7.10
CA ASN A 98 -5.10 -18.27 6.95
C ASN A 98 -4.06 -18.66 8.01
N ILE A 99 -2.84 -18.95 7.58
CA ILE A 99 -1.70 -19.25 8.46
C ILE A 99 -0.61 -18.25 8.13
N MET A 100 -0.38 -17.29 9.03
CA MET A 100 0.57 -16.21 8.84
C MET A 100 1.93 -16.57 9.41
N ASP A 101 2.95 -16.48 8.55
CA ASP A 101 4.35 -16.55 8.96
C ASP A 101 4.75 -15.20 9.58
N VAL A 102 5.08 -15.22 10.85
CA VAL A 102 5.58 -14.08 11.63
C VAL A 102 6.93 -14.42 12.28
N MET A 103 7.62 -15.45 11.79
CA MET A 103 8.97 -15.76 12.24
C MET A 103 9.91 -14.56 12.00
N HIS A 104 9.85 -14.00 10.78
CA HIS A 104 10.56 -12.79 10.41
C HIS A 104 9.59 -11.83 9.72
N ALA A 105 9.23 -10.74 10.39
CA ALA A 105 8.41 -9.70 9.79
C ALA A 105 9.28 -8.66 9.06
N ALA A 106 8.71 -7.99 8.06
CA ALA A 106 9.41 -6.98 7.27
C ALA A 106 8.95 -5.58 7.67
N SER A 107 9.77 -4.89 8.44
CA SER A 107 9.60 -3.52 8.91
C SER A 107 10.04 -2.48 7.86
N GLY A 108 9.86 -1.20 8.13
CA GLY A 108 10.36 -0.08 7.33
C GLY A 108 9.64 0.13 6.00
N TYR A 109 10.37 0.57 4.99
CA TYR A 109 9.83 0.88 3.65
C TYR A 109 9.59 -0.37 2.80
N SER A 110 8.91 -1.36 3.37
CA SER A 110 8.55 -2.60 2.67
C SER A 110 7.52 -2.34 1.55
N PRO A 111 7.60 -3.03 0.40
CA PRO A 111 8.51 -4.13 0.07
C PRO A 111 9.87 -3.72 -0.52
N HIS A 112 10.16 -2.43 -0.71
CA HIS A 112 11.35 -1.97 -1.46
C HIS A 112 12.63 -2.13 -0.67
N THR A 113 12.68 -1.62 0.57
CA THR A 113 13.83 -1.68 1.47
C THR A 113 13.40 -2.15 2.86
N PRO A 114 13.00 -3.43 2.99
CA PRO A 114 12.55 -3.95 4.27
C PRO A 114 13.70 -4.11 5.25
N VAL A 115 13.41 -3.85 6.52
CA VAL A 115 14.26 -4.20 7.65
C VAL A 115 13.64 -5.42 8.35
N PRO A 116 14.28 -6.60 8.33
CA PRO A 116 13.73 -7.78 8.98
C PRO A 116 13.76 -7.61 10.50
N ILE A 117 12.69 -8.05 11.16
CA ILE A 117 12.62 -8.18 12.62
C ILE A 117 12.22 -9.62 12.97
N GLU A 118 12.87 -10.19 13.98
CA GLU A 118 12.53 -11.51 14.50
C GLU A 118 11.39 -11.39 15.51
N VAL A 119 10.30 -12.09 15.24
CA VAL A 119 9.12 -12.15 16.11
C VAL A 119 8.89 -13.57 16.63
N ASP A 120 9.35 -14.56 15.86
CA ASP A 120 9.39 -15.99 16.19
C ASP A 120 8.04 -16.61 16.53
N CYS A 121 6.99 -16.23 15.79
CA CYS A 121 5.69 -16.85 15.96
C CYS A 121 5.00 -17.18 14.62
N ILE A 122 3.99 -18.06 14.71
CA ILE A 122 3.07 -18.38 13.63
C ILE A 122 1.67 -18.13 14.15
N MET A 123 0.83 -17.50 13.34
CA MET A 123 -0.55 -17.17 13.68
C MET A 123 -1.51 -17.84 12.70
N GLY A 124 -2.68 -18.24 13.17
CA GLY A 124 -3.70 -18.85 12.31
C GLY A 124 -5.10 -18.39 12.65
N SER A 125 -5.97 -18.25 11.64
CA SER A 125 -7.38 -17.96 11.81
C SER A 125 -8.19 -18.34 10.57
N TYR A 126 -9.46 -18.66 10.77
CA TYR A 126 -10.46 -18.74 9.70
C TYR A 126 -10.92 -17.35 9.26
N ASP A 127 -10.84 -16.36 10.17
CA ASP A 127 -11.16 -14.95 9.90
C ASP A 127 -9.89 -14.17 9.53
N PRO A 128 -9.72 -13.73 8.26
CA PRO A 128 -8.54 -13.00 7.81
C PRO A 128 -8.43 -11.61 8.43
N VAL A 129 -9.57 -10.99 8.77
CA VAL A 129 -9.61 -9.64 9.36
C VAL A 129 -9.17 -9.70 10.81
N ALA A 130 -9.70 -10.66 11.58
CA ALA A 130 -9.28 -10.91 12.96
C ALA A 130 -7.79 -11.26 13.05
N LEU A 131 -7.29 -12.12 12.13
CA LEU A 131 -5.87 -12.46 12.07
C LEU A 131 -4.99 -11.22 11.85
N ASP A 132 -5.33 -10.41 10.84
CA ASP A 132 -4.57 -9.21 10.51
C ASP A 132 -4.63 -8.18 11.64
N ARG A 133 -5.78 -8.05 12.33
CA ARG A 133 -5.91 -7.16 13.48
C ARG A 133 -4.98 -7.55 14.63
N ILE A 134 -4.99 -8.83 15.02
CA ILE A 134 -4.11 -9.32 16.09
C ILE A 134 -2.63 -9.23 15.67
N ALA A 135 -2.32 -9.46 14.39
CA ALA A 135 -0.97 -9.27 13.87
C ALA A 135 -0.52 -7.81 13.98
N CYS A 136 -1.40 -6.83 13.78
CA CYS A 136 -1.10 -5.43 14.03
C CYS A 136 -0.76 -5.15 15.50
N GLU A 137 -1.57 -5.68 16.44
CA GLU A 137 -1.31 -5.56 17.88
C GLU A 137 0.06 -6.16 18.26
N LEU A 138 0.38 -7.33 17.68
CA LEU A 138 1.64 -8.04 17.90
C LEU A 138 2.87 -7.21 17.54
N VAL A 139 2.76 -6.36 16.52
CA VAL A 139 3.88 -5.53 16.03
C VAL A 139 3.73 -4.05 16.35
N GLY A 140 2.78 -3.68 17.20
CA GLY A 140 2.61 -2.31 17.67
C GLY A 140 2.04 -1.34 16.63
N ILE A 141 1.29 -1.84 15.66
CA ILE A 141 0.49 -1.04 14.72
C ILE A 141 -0.90 -0.86 15.32
N ASP A 142 -1.38 0.39 15.38
CA ASP A 142 -2.78 0.64 15.70
C ASP A 142 -3.67 0.25 14.52
N PRO A 143 -4.52 -0.79 14.65
CA PRO A 143 -5.40 -1.22 13.56
C PRO A 143 -6.40 -0.15 13.14
N ASP A 144 -6.83 0.73 14.07
CA ASP A 144 -7.78 1.79 13.77
C ASP A 144 -7.18 2.89 12.88
N GLY A 145 -5.84 2.97 12.82
CA GLY A 145 -5.09 3.80 11.87
C GLY A 145 -4.96 3.20 10.46
N VAL A 146 -5.46 1.98 10.23
CA VAL A 146 -5.34 1.28 8.95
C VAL A 146 -6.71 1.12 8.30
N ASP A 147 -7.02 1.98 7.33
CA ASP A 147 -8.36 2.08 6.72
C ASP A 147 -8.91 0.77 6.15
N TYR A 148 -8.06 -0.16 5.72
CA TYR A 148 -8.58 -1.36 5.09
C TYR A 148 -9.33 -2.28 6.07
N PHE A 149 -9.07 -2.21 7.38
CA PHE A 149 -9.84 -2.96 8.38
C PHE A 149 -11.30 -2.53 8.38
N ARG A 150 -11.54 -1.22 8.40
CA ARG A 150 -12.92 -0.68 8.32
C ARG A 150 -13.61 -1.14 7.05
N VAL A 151 -12.95 -1.07 5.91
CA VAL A 151 -13.51 -1.50 4.62
C VAL A 151 -13.78 -3.01 4.59
N ALA A 152 -12.89 -3.83 5.15
CA ALA A 152 -13.06 -5.27 5.25
C ALA A 152 -14.27 -5.65 6.13
N GLN A 153 -14.47 -4.96 7.24
CA GLN A 153 -15.62 -5.15 8.11
C GLN A 153 -16.93 -4.72 7.41
N GLU A 154 -16.95 -3.55 6.75
CA GLU A 154 -18.09 -3.09 5.96
C GLU A 154 -18.43 -4.05 4.80
N ALA A 155 -17.42 -4.74 4.26
CA ALA A 155 -17.59 -5.77 3.23
C ALA A 155 -18.03 -7.13 3.80
N GLY A 156 -18.10 -7.30 5.13
CA GLY A 156 -18.50 -8.55 5.76
C GLY A 156 -17.48 -9.67 5.65
N LEU A 157 -16.18 -9.33 5.56
CA LEU A 157 -15.09 -10.31 5.43
C LEU A 157 -14.63 -10.89 6.77
N GLY A 158 -14.91 -10.22 7.88
CA GLY A 158 -14.55 -10.64 9.23
C GLY A 158 -14.73 -9.53 10.24
N THR A 159 -14.28 -9.74 11.49
CA THR A 159 -14.43 -8.77 12.58
C THR A 159 -13.17 -7.98 12.85
N THR A 160 -13.35 -6.66 13.09
CA THR A 160 -12.31 -5.78 13.62
C THR A 160 -12.52 -5.48 15.10
N ASN A 161 -13.63 -5.90 15.70
CA ASN A 161 -13.89 -5.68 17.10
C ASN A 161 -13.00 -6.60 17.95
N ARG A 162 -12.11 -6.01 18.76
CA ARG A 162 -11.16 -6.77 19.58
C ARG A 162 -11.82 -7.68 20.59
N ASP A 163 -12.97 -7.28 21.12
CA ASP A 163 -13.72 -8.04 22.13
C ASP A 163 -14.38 -9.31 21.56
N ASP A 164 -14.56 -9.37 20.24
CA ASP A 164 -15.13 -10.53 19.55
C ASP A 164 -14.04 -11.53 19.09
N ILE A 165 -12.74 -11.23 19.39
CA ILE A 165 -11.61 -12.05 18.97
C ILE A 165 -10.99 -12.75 20.17
N GLU A 166 -11.18 -14.07 20.24
CA GLU A 166 -10.49 -14.93 21.19
C GLU A 166 -9.11 -15.32 20.64
N VAL A 167 -8.06 -15.08 21.43
CA VAL A 167 -6.70 -15.52 21.12
C VAL A 167 -6.38 -16.76 21.94
N VAL A 168 -6.07 -17.86 21.26
CA VAL A 168 -5.72 -19.14 21.87
C VAL A 168 -4.23 -19.42 21.60
N GLY A 169 -3.52 -19.91 22.59
CA GLY A 169 -2.07 -20.17 22.52
C GLY A 169 -1.29 -19.15 23.34
N ASP A 170 -0.16 -18.70 22.77
CA ASP A 170 0.70 -17.71 23.42
C ASP A 170 0.01 -16.35 23.50
N LYS A 171 0.30 -15.59 24.57
CA LYS A 171 -0.24 -14.25 24.71
C LYS A 171 0.43 -13.29 23.75
N VAL A 172 -0.34 -12.43 23.11
CA VAL A 172 0.18 -11.38 22.21
C VAL A 172 1.31 -10.56 22.87
N ALA A 173 1.14 -10.25 24.17
CA ALA A 173 2.13 -9.48 24.92
C ALA A 173 3.48 -10.19 25.07
N ASP A 174 3.49 -11.53 25.13
CA ASP A 174 4.72 -12.31 25.30
C ASP A 174 5.53 -12.40 23.98
N CYS A 175 4.82 -12.31 22.84
CA CYS A 175 5.42 -12.33 21.49
C CYS A 175 5.60 -10.92 20.89
N TYR A 176 5.22 -9.87 21.61
CA TYR A 176 5.23 -8.49 21.09
C TYR A 176 6.62 -8.04 20.65
N LYS A 177 6.70 -7.52 19.43
CA LYS A 177 7.89 -6.86 18.86
C LYS A 177 7.48 -5.62 18.09
N LYS A 178 7.92 -4.46 18.51
CA LYS A 178 7.59 -3.22 17.81
C LYS A 178 8.20 -3.20 16.41
N MET A 179 7.36 -3.04 15.41
CA MET A 179 7.74 -2.83 14.03
C MET A 179 7.77 -1.33 13.73
N TRP A 180 8.84 -0.87 13.08
CA TRP A 180 8.86 0.49 12.56
C TRP A 180 8.07 0.57 11.26
N VAL A 181 7.05 1.44 11.24
CA VAL A 181 6.19 1.66 10.09
C VAL A 181 6.17 3.16 9.79
N PRO A 182 7.08 3.65 8.94
CA PRO A 182 7.24 5.08 8.68
C PRO A 182 5.99 5.76 8.11
N TYR A 183 5.10 4.96 7.53
CA TYR A 183 3.87 5.42 6.91
C TYR A 183 2.76 5.86 7.90
N LEU A 184 2.93 5.58 9.19
CA LEU A 184 2.00 5.97 10.25
C LEU A 184 2.37 7.30 10.92
N GLU A 185 3.55 7.82 10.64
CA GLU A 185 3.95 9.13 11.14
C GLU A 185 3.15 10.25 10.47
N ASP A 186 2.82 11.30 11.23
CA ASP A 186 2.15 12.46 10.65
C ASP A 186 3.08 13.15 9.64
N ILE A 187 2.67 13.13 8.40
CA ILE A 187 3.45 13.63 7.28
C ILE A 187 3.83 15.11 7.44
N ARG A 188 3.00 15.91 8.11
CA ARG A 188 3.24 17.33 8.37
C ARG A 188 4.39 17.55 9.35
N ASN A 189 4.53 16.64 10.32
CA ASN A 189 5.63 16.69 11.28
C ASN A 189 6.95 16.20 10.67
N ARG A 190 6.85 15.28 9.71
CA ARG A 190 8.01 14.68 9.07
C ARG A 190 8.67 15.60 8.05
N TRP A 191 7.88 16.42 7.35
CA TRP A 191 8.36 17.39 6.34
C TRP A 191 7.78 18.79 6.61
N PRO A 192 8.24 19.46 7.69
CA PRO A 192 7.70 20.75 8.10
C PRO A 192 8.00 21.90 7.11
N GLU A 193 8.95 21.71 6.21
CA GLU A 193 9.31 22.65 5.14
C GLU A 193 8.32 22.68 3.98
N TYR A 194 7.44 21.65 3.86
CA TYR A 194 6.36 21.63 2.86
C TYR A 194 5.04 22.06 3.47
N GLU A 195 4.25 22.79 2.71
CA GLU A 195 2.84 23.02 3.05
C GLU A 195 2.01 21.79 2.65
N VAL A 196 1.59 20.98 3.63
CA VAL A 196 0.85 19.73 3.39
C VAL A 196 -0.55 19.80 3.98
N HIS A 197 -1.55 19.70 3.12
CA HIS A 197 -2.96 19.56 3.48
C HIS A 197 -3.40 18.11 3.27
N CYS A 198 -3.67 17.38 4.35
CA CYS A 198 -4.03 15.96 4.27
C CYS A 198 -5.33 15.60 4.99
N GLU A 199 -6.22 16.56 5.21
CA GLU A 199 -7.50 16.37 5.87
C GLU A 199 -8.42 15.45 5.05
N GLY A 200 -8.76 14.30 5.68
CA GLY A 200 -9.53 13.24 5.05
C GLY A 200 -8.76 12.42 4.04
N ALA A 201 -7.43 12.47 4.08
CA ALA A 201 -6.60 11.46 3.41
C ALA A 201 -6.70 10.13 4.18
N CYS A 202 -6.93 9.04 3.44
CA CYS A 202 -6.88 7.69 4.01
C CYS A 202 -5.43 7.25 4.25
N SER A 203 -5.24 6.23 5.11
CA SER A 203 -3.92 5.70 5.43
C SER A 203 -3.11 5.28 4.20
N SER A 204 -3.76 4.74 3.17
CA SER A 204 -3.10 4.37 1.91
C SER A 204 -2.53 5.57 1.14
N CYS A 205 -3.26 6.69 1.10
CA CYS A 205 -2.75 7.92 0.48
C CYS A 205 -1.61 8.53 1.27
N GLN A 206 -1.71 8.56 2.60
CA GLN A 206 -0.66 9.06 3.48
C GLN A 206 0.62 8.21 3.36
N ALA A 207 0.47 6.88 3.40
CA ALA A 207 1.59 5.96 3.26
C ALA A 207 2.34 6.17 1.94
N LEU A 208 1.62 6.28 0.83
CA LEU A 208 2.26 6.46 -0.47
C LEU A 208 2.84 7.86 -0.66
N LEU A 209 2.19 8.89 -0.10
CA LEU A 209 2.75 10.23 -0.10
C LEU A 209 4.07 10.27 0.69
N THR A 210 4.11 9.60 1.87
CA THR A 210 5.34 9.42 2.66
C THR A 210 6.46 8.80 1.82
N LEU A 211 6.19 7.68 1.15
CA LEU A 211 7.19 7.02 0.29
C LEU A 211 7.66 7.94 -0.85
N ASN A 212 6.74 8.65 -1.49
CA ASN A 212 7.08 9.55 -2.58
C ASN A 212 7.95 10.73 -2.10
N MET A 213 7.66 11.30 -0.94
CA MET A 213 8.47 12.39 -0.35
C MET A 213 9.87 11.90 0.05
N GLU A 214 9.98 10.72 0.64
CA GLU A 214 11.28 10.09 0.92
C GLU A 214 12.07 9.83 -0.37
N THR A 215 11.40 9.41 -1.42
CA THR A 215 12.05 9.22 -2.72
C THR A 215 12.60 10.54 -3.27
N LEU A 216 11.82 11.64 -3.21
CA LEU A 216 12.29 12.97 -3.63
C LEU A 216 13.53 13.41 -2.84
N LYS A 217 13.55 13.14 -1.53
CA LYS A 217 14.71 13.44 -0.67
C LYS A 217 15.92 12.60 -1.07
N ALA A 218 15.73 11.30 -1.28
CA ALA A 218 16.81 10.38 -1.66
C ALA A 218 17.46 10.72 -3.00
N ILE A 219 16.69 11.22 -3.97
CA ILE A 219 17.21 11.62 -5.28
C ILE A 219 17.69 13.10 -5.33
N GLY A 220 17.60 13.83 -4.20
CA GLY A 220 18.14 15.19 -4.06
C GLY A 220 17.34 16.28 -4.75
N VAL A 221 16.07 16.06 -5.08
CA VAL A 221 15.16 17.07 -5.64
C VAL A 221 14.15 17.60 -4.63
N TYR A 222 14.24 17.16 -3.39
CA TYR A 222 13.35 17.55 -2.30
C TYR A 222 13.44 19.03 -1.99
N ASP A 223 14.64 19.54 -1.76
CA ASP A 223 14.87 20.92 -1.33
C ASP A 223 14.51 21.96 -2.39
N ASP A 224 14.59 21.58 -3.67
CA ASP A 224 14.26 22.46 -4.80
C ASP A 224 12.75 22.69 -4.99
N ASN A 225 11.89 21.98 -4.25
CA ASN A 225 10.43 21.98 -4.41
C ASN A 225 9.67 22.29 -3.11
N THR A 226 10.31 22.84 -2.10
CA THR A 226 9.69 23.17 -0.79
C THR A 226 8.64 24.27 -0.86
N ASP A 227 8.55 25.00 -1.97
CA ASP A 227 7.52 26.00 -2.23
C ASP A 227 6.20 25.38 -2.77
N MET A 228 6.14 24.07 -2.92
CA MET A 228 4.93 23.36 -3.35
C MET A 228 3.95 23.16 -2.19
N VAL A 229 2.65 23.34 -2.53
CA VAL A 229 1.53 23.01 -1.67
C VAL A 229 1.00 21.63 -2.04
N VAL A 230 1.14 20.66 -1.14
CA VAL A 230 0.71 19.29 -1.37
C VAL A 230 -0.66 19.06 -0.74
N VAL A 231 -1.62 18.62 -1.55
CA VAL A 231 -3.01 18.38 -1.13
C VAL A 231 -3.38 16.92 -1.33
N ALA A 232 -3.64 16.19 -0.24
CA ALA A 232 -4.14 14.82 -0.25
C ALA A 232 -5.44 14.70 0.56
N GLY A 233 -6.37 13.88 0.09
CA GLY A 233 -7.66 13.70 0.75
C GLY A 233 -8.76 14.65 0.28
N GLY A 234 -9.97 14.42 0.77
CA GLY A 234 -11.18 15.06 0.25
C GLY A 234 -11.77 16.19 1.11
N ARG A 235 -11.20 16.45 2.30
CA ARG A 235 -11.77 17.45 3.24
C ARG A 235 -10.94 18.73 3.34
N ASN A 236 -9.91 18.87 2.53
CA ASN A 236 -9.07 20.04 2.51
C ASN A 236 -9.78 21.27 1.92
N THR A 237 -9.37 22.43 2.36
CA THR A 237 -9.62 23.74 1.73
C THR A 237 -8.31 24.29 1.21
N LEU A 238 -8.31 24.85 0.03
CA LEU A 238 -7.16 25.50 -0.59
C LEU A 238 -7.53 26.93 -0.95
N SER A 239 -6.61 27.86 -0.76
CA SER A 239 -6.87 29.27 -1.13
C SER A 239 -6.98 29.40 -2.66
N PRO A 240 -8.02 30.10 -3.18
CA PRO A 240 -8.12 30.38 -4.61
C PRO A 240 -6.94 31.19 -5.17
N ASP A 241 -6.22 31.90 -4.31
CA ASP A 241 -5.07 32.72 -4.67
C ASP A 241 -3.76 31.93 -4.76
N THR A 242 -3.77 30.62 -4.39
CA THR A 242 -2.58 29.78 -4.51
C THR A 242 -2.27 29.54 -6.00
N PRO A 243 -1.05 29.84 -6.46
CA PRO A 243 -0.68 29.64 -7.87
C PRO A 243 -0.77 28.15 -8.26
N ASP A 244 -1.44 27.86 -9.38
CA ASP A 244 -1.67 26.49 -9.87
C ASP A 244 -0.37 25.69 -10.02
N GLU A 245 0.70 26.34 -10.48
CA GLU A 245 2.02 25.72 -10.70
C GLU A 245 2.71 25.26 -9.42
N LYS A 246 2.23 25.72 -8.24
CA LYS A 246 2.74 25.30 -6.93
C LYS A 246 1.90 24.20 -6.29
N ILE A 247 0.74 23.86 -6.86
CA ILE A 247 -0.19 22.92 -6.27
C ILE A 247 0.05 21.51 -6.81
N LEU A 248 0.24 20.57 -5.89
CA LEU A 248 0.25 19.14 -6.14
C LEU A 248 -0.99 18.50 -5.52
N LEU A 249 -1.92 18.04 -6.34
CA LEU A 249 -3.10 17.29 -5.93
C LEU A 249 -2.82 15.78 -5.95
N HIS A 250 -2.74 15.16 -4.78
CA HIS A 250 -2.39 13.75 -4.61
C HIS A 250 -3.63 12.89 -4.38
N GLY A 251 -3.96 12.06 -5.36
CA GLY A 251 -5.07 11.11 -5.30
C GLY A 251 -6.43 11.66 -5.74
N ASN A 252 -7.32 10.73 -6.09
CA ASN A 252 -8.63 11.06 -6.66
C ASN A 252 -9.50 11.95 -5.76
N CYS A 253 -9.34 11.85 -4.44
CA CYS A 253 -10.10 12.67 -3.48
C CYS A 253 -9.75 14.17 -3.57
N ALA A 254 -8.52 14.51 -3.96
CA ALA A 254 -8.09 15.90 -4.16
C ALA A 254 -8.57 16.50 -5.49
N ARG A 255 -9.12 15.69 -6.41
CA ARG A 255 -9.55 16.11 -7.76
C ARG A 255 -10.55 17.27 -7.75
N LYS A 256 -11.34 17.43 -6.67
CA LYS A 256 -12.32 18.53 -6.55
C LYS A 256 -11.69 19.90 -6.73
N HIS A 257 -10.43 20.07 -6.33
CA HIS A 257 -9.70 21.34 -6.42
C HIS A 257 -9.35 21.75 -7.85
N LEU A 258 -9.42 20.84 -8.83
CA LEU A 258 -9.26 21.20 -10.25
C LEU A 258 -10.34 22.14 -10.77
N LYS A 259 -11.44 22.35 -10.05
CA LYS A 259 -12.48 23.33 -10.41
C LYS A 259 -11.98 24.77 -10.25
N GLU A 260 -11.20 25.01 -9.19
CA GLU A 260 -10.64 26.32 -8.84
C GLU A 260 -9.21 26.48 -9.35
N HIS A 261 -8.48 25.35 -9.47
CA HIS A 261 -7.08 25.27 -9.88
C HIS A 261 -6.93 24.31 -11.07
N PRO A 262 -7.41 24.68 -12.28
CA PRO A 262 -7.48 23.77 -13.42
C PRO A 262 -6.12 23.34 -13.97
N ASN A 263 -5.06 24.11 -13.73
CA ASN A 263 -3.69 23.81 -14.17
C ASN A 263 -2.82 23.24 -13.04
N ALA A 264 -3.40 22.97 -11.87
CA ALA A 264 -2.69 22.32 -10.77
C ALA A 264 -2.20 20.94 -11.18
N PHE A 265 -1.08 20.54 -10.62
CA PHE A 265 -0.50 19.24 -10.90
C PHE A 265 -1.33 18.14 -10.23
N PHE A 266 -1.94 17.25 -11.02
CA PHE A 266 -2.81 16.21 -10.48
C PHE A 266 -2.25 14.80 -10.67
N LEU A 267 -2.02 14.11 -9.55
CA LEU A 267 -1.64 12.71 -9.50
C LEU A 267 -2.89 11.85 -9.33
N GLN A 268 -3.36 11.30 -10.43
CA GLN A 268 -4.54 10.42 -10.43
C GLN A 268 -4.21 9.06 -9.81
N GLY A 269 -5.12 8.53 -8.98
CA GLY A 269 -5.09 7.19 -8.41
C GLY A 269 -5.78 7.12 -7.05
N CYS A 270 -5.99 5.91 -6.55
CA CYS A 270 -6.58 5.68 -5.23
C CYS A 270 -5.93 4.46 -4.54
N PRO A 271 -4.75 4.66 -3.96
CA PRO A 271 -3.88 5.83 -4.03
C PRO A 271 -3.19 5.98 -5.41
N PRO A 272 -2.53 7.11 -5.72
CA PRO A 272 -1.66 7.23 -6.90
C PRO A 272 -0.59 6.14 -6.91
N GLY A 273 -0.11 5.76 -8.09
CA GLY A 273 0.92 4.73 -8.21
C GLY A 273 2.26 5.13 -7.55
N GLU A 274 3.02 4.14 -7.14
CA GLU A 274 4.39 4.34 -6.66
C GLU A 274 5.23 5.04 -7.74
N GLY A 275 6.03 6.02 -7.33
CA GLY A 275 6.83 6.82 -8.25
C GLY A 275 6.05 7.88 -9.04
N SER A 276 4.72 7.98 -8.88
CA SER A 276 3.91 8.95 -9.61
C SER A 276 4.31 10.39 -9.30
N LEU A 277 4.59 10.72 -8.04
CA LEU A 277 5.03 12.04 -7.63
C LEU A 277 6.40 12.38 -8.25
N TYR A 278 7.33 11.50 -8.11
CA TYR A 278 8.68 11.63 -8.64
C TYR A 278 8.67 11.78 -10.18
N MET A 279 7.91 10.92 -10.89
CA MET A 279 7.75 11.03 -12.35
C MET A 279 7.10 12.35 -12.77
N SER A 280 6.36 12.97 -11.90
CA SER A 280 5.63 14.19 -12.14
C SER A 280 6.49 15.42 -11.94
N VAL A 281 7.31 15.42 -10.89
CA VAL A 281 8.36 16.42 -10.70
C VAL A 281 9.30 16.40 -11.90
N LEU A 282 9.72 15.22 -12.37
CA LEU A 282 10.52 15.07 -13.57
C LEU A 282 9.85 15.59 -14.84
N ARG A 283 8.53 15.37 -15.00
CA ARG A 283 7.80 15.92 -16.15
C ARG A 283 7.72 17.43 -16.10
N LYS A 284 7.52 18.03 -14.92
CA LYS A 284 7.53 19.47 -14.74
C LYS A 284 8.89 20.05 -15.19
N GLU A 285 9.99 19.46 -14.76
CA GLU A 285 11.33 19.85 -15.16
C GLU A 285 11.60 19.64 -16.66
N ALA A 286 11.14 18.53 -17.23
CA ALA A 286 11.23 18.28 -18.67
C ALA A 286 10.39 19.25 -19.51
N MET A 287 9.21 19.65 -19.02
CA MET A 287 8.36 20.65 -19.68
C MET A 287 8.91 22.07 -19.58
N THR A 288 9.70 22.36 -18.56
CA THR A 288 10.37 23.67 -18.39
C THR A 288 11.67 23.82 -19.18
N GLY A 289 12.02 22.84 -20.03
CA GLY A 289 13.08 23.01 -21.03
C GLY A 289 14.49 22.63 -20.57
N LYS A 290 14.61 21.78 -19.56
CA LYS A 290 15.91 21.25 -19.09
C LYS A 290 16.04 19.73 -19.33
N PRO A 291 16.18 19.27 -20.59
CA PRO A 291 16.31 17.83 -20.91
C PRO A 291 17.58 17.20 -20.30
N GLU A 292 18.58 18.00 -19.97
CA GLU A 292 19.82 17.53 -19.33
C GLU A 292 19.60 16.99 -17.92
N GLN A 293 18.58 17.48 -17.20
CA GLN A 293 18.21 16.98 -15.87
C GLN A 293 17.60 15.57 -15.90
N MET A 294 16.94 15.20 -16.99
CA MET A 294 16.39 13.82 -17.15
C MET A 294 17.48 12.75 -17.24
N HIS A 295 18.62 13.07 -17.87
CA HIS A 295 19.77 12.16 -17.93
C HIS A 295 20.41 12.01 -16.55
N TRP A 296 20.61 13.12 -15.85
CA TRP A 296 21.15 13.19 -14.51
C TRP A 296 20.30 12.42 -13.47
N ILE A 297 18.97 12.47 -13.56
CA ILE A 297 18.09 11.74 -12.67
C ILE A 297 18.17 10.23 -12.90
N ARG A 298 18.27 9.77 -14.16
CA ARG A 298 18.50 8.35 -14.46
C ARG A 298 19.83 7.87 -13.92
N GLU A 299 20.90 8.62 -14.14
CA GLU A 299 22.22 8.29 -13.60
C GLU A 299 22.20 8.23 -12.07
N ARG A 300 21.53 9.20 -11.42
CA ARG A 300 21.46 9.24 -9.96
C ARG A 300 20.63 8.12 -9.36
N MET A 301 19.53 7.70 -10.00
CA MET A 301 18.76 6.53 -9.60
C MET A 301 19.56 5.22 -9.68
N GLU A 302 20.44 5.09 -10.68
CA GLU A 302 21.31 3.92 -10.81
C GLU A 302 22.49 3.96 -9.81
N ILE A 303 22.99 5.13 -9.48
CA ILE A 303 24.13 5.34 -8.58
C ILE A 303 23.70 5.34 -7.11
N ASP A 304 22.56 5.96 -6.76
CA ASP A 304 22.13 6.18 -5.37
C ASP A 304 21.22 5.06 -4.82
N ALA A 305 20.86 4.06 -5.61
CA ALA A 305 20.17 2.88 -5.10
C ALA A 305 20.90 2.20 -3.92
N PRO A 306 22.24 2.17 -3.86
CA PRO A 306 23.00 1.74 -2.67
C PRO A 306 22.96 2.76 -1.51
N ALA A 307 22.96 4.06 -1.80
CA ALA A 307 22.94 5.12 -0.79
C ALA A 307 21.63 5.17 -0.03
N TRP A 308 20.52 4.91 -0.71
CA TRP A 308 19.21 4.76 -0.06
C TRP A 308 19.21 3.62 0.98
N ARG A 309 19.79 2.47 0.67
CA ARG A 309 19.92 1.35 1.63
C ARG A 309 20.69 1.77 2.89
N SER A 310 21.76 2.55 2.73
CA SER A 310 22.56 3.03 3.86
C SER A 310 21.87 4.12 4.71
N TYR A 311 20.87 4.81 4.17
CA TYR A 311 20.07 5.80 4.91
C TYR A 311 19.10 5.11 5.88
N VAL A 312 18.46 4.01 5.43
CA VAL A 312 17.55 3.20 6.26
C VAL A 312 18.27 2.46 7.38
N GLU A 313 19.55 2.12 7.19
CA GLU A 313 20.37 1.42 8.19
C GLU A 313 20.93 2.34 9.31
N LYS A 314 20.76 3.66 9.20
CA LYS A 314 21.31 4.66 10.15
C LYS A 314 20.28 5.25 11.12
N GLU A 315 19.01 4.98 10.97
CA GLU A 315 17.93 5.31 11.90
C GLU A 315 17.38 4.06 12.60
#